data_959453560f291e65c4d5dd16b64da50d
#
_entry.id   959453560f291e65c4d5dd16b64da50d
#
_cell.length_a   1.000
_cell.length_b   1.000
_cell.length_c   1.000
_cell.angle_alpha   90.00
_cell.angle_beta   90.00
_cell.angle_gamma   90.00
#
_symmetry.space_group_name_H-M   'P 1'
#
loop_
_entity.id
_entity.type
_entity.pdbx_description
1 polymer ?
#
loop_
_entity_poly.entity_id
_entity_poly.type
_entity_poly.pdbx_seq_one_letter_code
_entity_poly.pdbx_strand_id
1 'polypeptide(L)'
;MEERLQKIIARAGVASRRRAEQLIVSGQVTVNGKMVTELGSRADASKDHIKVGGKLLHGPEEHLYLALYKPADVVATMSDPEGRRSISDFLQGAQARVYPVGRLEYHASGLLFLTNDGELANKLLRSHGLRQTYLVKLKGNLTDADMKQIEAETRVRVERLKRAENAWYEVTLTEARRDPLREKLQLLGHPVEKMKRIKLANIEIGDLAPGRFRKLTPEEIAGLEKLIAKQAVRTRDAPKPAPRSSGVATPASRFRDIKRRVSHQRDLKQPAADVNSAKKSVRRPPSEHAPNEHRPKGNRNE
;
A
#
# COMPACT_ATOMS: atom_id res chain seq x y z
N MET A 1 12.73 -20.95 -19.37
CA MET A 1 11.58 -21.35 -18.50
C MET A 1 10.44 -20.40 -18.75
N GLU A 2 9.26 -20.91 -19.07
CA GLU A 2 8.11 -20.06 -19.39
C GLU A 2 7.54 -19.35 -18.18
N GLU A 3 7.38 -18.04 -18.30
CA GLU A 3 6.77 -17.16 -17.31
C GLU A 3 5.57 -16.40 -17.91
N ARG A 4 4.69 -15.88 -17.06
CA ARG A 4 3.61 -14.99 -17.53
C ARG A 4 4.18 -13.74 -18.21
N LEU A 5 3.65 -13.41 -19.38
CA LEU A 5 4.16 -12.35 -20.24
C LEU A 5 4.19 -10.97 -19.52
N GLN A 6 3.15 -10.64 -18.73
CA GLN A 6 3.16 -9.41 -17.92
C GLN A 6 4.26 -9.40 -16.84
N LYS A 7 4.73 -10.57 -16.37
CA LYS A 7 5.85 -10.64 -15.42
C LYS A 7 7.17 -10.33 -16.13
N ILE A 8 7.36 -10.84 -17.34
CA ILE A 8 8.54 -10.58 -18.17
C ILE A 8 8.64 -9.10 -18.51
N ILE A 9 7.55 -8.49 -19.00
CA ILE A 9 7.47 -7.07 -19.34
C ILE A 9 7.79 -6.17 -18.13
N ALA A 10 7.26 -6.55 -16.96
CA ALA A 10 7.51 -5.80 -15.74
C ALA A 10 8.96 -5.92 -15.25
N ARG A 11 9.59 -7.10 -15.39
CA ARG A 11 11.00 -7.33 -15.03
C ARG A 11 11.96 -6.61 -15.98
N ALA A 12 11.57 -6.42 -17.23
CA ALA A 12 12.31 -5.61 -18.19
C ALA A 12 12.11 -4.08 -18.01
N GLY A 13 11.46 -3.63 -16.92
CA GLY A 13 11.29 -2.21 -16.58
C GLY A 13 10.28 -1.45 -17.43
N VAL A 14 9.70 -2.05 -18.47
CA VAL A 14 8.86 -1.36 -19.46
C VAL A 14 7.53 -0.89 -18.87
N ALA A 15 6.86 -1.75 -18.08
CA ALA A 15 5.55 -1.43 -17.50
C ALA A 15 5.33 -2.11 -16.13
N SER A 16 4.35 -1.64 -15.33
CA SER A 16 3.86 -2.44 -14.19
C SER A 16 3.12 -3.68 -14.71
N ARG A 17 2.98 -4.74 -13.89
CA ARG A 17 2.24 -5.94 -14.31
C ARG A 17 0.82 -5.60 -14.80
N ARG A 18 0.08 -4.72 -14.09
CA ARG A 18 -1.26 -4.27 -14.51
C ARG A 18 -1.22 -3.48 -15.82
N ARG A 19 -0.24 -2.60 -15.99
CA ARG A 19 -0.08 -1.87 -17.26
C ARG A 19 0.35 -2.80 -18.38
N ALA A 20 1.18 -3.81 -18.12
CA ALA A 20 1.55 -4.84 -19.09
C ALA A 20 0.32 -5.67 -19.53
N GLU A 21 -0.58 -6.02 -18.62
CA GLU A 21 -1.86 -6.65 -18.94
C GLU A 21 -2.71 -5.79 -19.88
N GLN A 22 -2.79 -4.48 -19.64
CA GLN A 22 -3.47 -3.55 -20.55
C GLN A 22 -2.81 -3.49 -21.94
N LEU A 23 -1.48 -3.47 -21.99
CA LEU A 23 -0.72 -3.49 -23.24
C LEU A 23 -0.94 -4.79 -24.03
N ILE A 24 -1.05 -5.93 -23.34
CA ILE A 24 -1.38 -7.23 -23.95
C ILE A 24 -2.79 -7.17 -24.54
N VAL A 25 -3.80 -6.82 -23.75
CA VAL A 25 -5.20 -6.76 -24.21
C VAL A 25 -5.38 -5.78 -25.38
N SER A 26 -4.64 -4.67 -25.39
CA SER A 26 -4.68 -3.68 -26.48
C SER A 26 -3.87 -4.07 -27.72
N GLY A 27 -3.32 -5.30 -27.79
CA GLY A 27 -2.58 -5.79 -28.96
C GLY A 27 -1.20 -5.14 -29.16
N GLN A 28 -0.66 -4.45 -28.16
CA GLN A 28 0.64 -3.78 -28.26
C GLN A 28 1.83 -4.70 -27.97
N VAL A 29 1.57 -5.99 -27.73
CA VAL A 29 2.61 -6.99 -27.40
C VAL A 29 2.64 -8.06 -28.46
N THR A 30 3.85 -8.38 -28.95
CA THR A 30 4.07 -9.50 -29.85
C THR A 30 5.12 -10.46 -29.29
N VAL A 31 4.93 -11.75 -29.54
CA VAL A 31 5.88 -12.82 -29.22
C VAL A 31 6.20 -13.56 -30.52
N ASN A 32 7.48 -13.60 -30.90
CA ASN A 32 7.94 -14.22 -32.16
C ASN A 32 7.16 -13.70 -33.39
N GLY A 33 6.87 -12.41 -33.42
CA GLY A 33 6.14 -11.77 -34.50
C GLY A 33 4.61 -11.91 -34.45
N LYS A 34 4.06 -12.75 -33.57
CA LYS A 34 2.61 -12.94 -33.42
C LYS A 34 2.07 -12.03 -32.33
N MET A 35 0.98 -11.31 -32.60
CA MET A 35 0.29 -10.47 -31.63
C MET A 35 -0.33 -11.36 -30.54
N VAL A 36 -0.19 -10.95 -29.28
CA VAL A 36 -0.76 -11.62 -28.11
C VAL A 36 -1.71 -10.65 -27.41
N THR A 37 -2.98 -11.07 -27.28
CA THR A 37 -4.05 -10.27 -26.62
C THR A 37 -4.64 -10.99 -25.40
N GLU A 38 -4.32 -12.27 -25.23
CA GLU A 38 -4.90 -13.10 -24.16
C GLU A 38 -4.15 -12.92 -22.85
N LEU A 39 -4.91 -12.64 -21.77
CA LEU A 39 -4.37 -12.56 -20.41
C LEU A 39 -3.91 -13.93 -19.92
N GLY A 40 -2.78 -13.97 -19.26
CA GLY A 40 -2.19 -15.22 -18.75
C GLY A 40 -1.23 -15.88 -19.72
N SER A 41 -1.10 -15.40 -20.95
CA SER A 41 -0.12 -15.85 -21.93
C SER A 41 1.28 -15.93 -21.34
N ARG A 42 2.04 -16.95 -21.77
CA ARG A 42 3.38 -17.25 -21.29
C ARG A 42 4.39 -17.14 -22.42
N ALA A 43 5.63 -16.83 -22.05
CA ALA A 43 6.77 -16.83 -22.97
C ALA A 43 8.06 -17.15 -22.19
N ASP A 44 9.09 -17.53 -22.91
CA ASP A 44 10.43 -17.73 -22.37
C ASP A 44 11.34 -16.57 -22.80
N ALA A 45 11.62 -15.66 -21.87
CA ALA A 45 12.43 -14.48 -22.14
C ALA A 45 13.86 -14.79 -22.66
N SER A 46 14.35 -16.04 -22.51
CA SER A 46 15.65 -16.45 -23.02
C SER A 46 15.61 -16.97 -24.47
N LYS A 47 14.41 -17.25 -25.00
CA LYS A 47 14.22 -17.88 -26.32
C LYS A 47 13.31 -17.06 -27.23
N ASP A 48 12.32 -16.37 -26.65
CA ASP A 48 11.29 -15.70 -27.41
C ASP A 48 11.62 -14.24 -27.67
N HIS A 49 11.37 -13.76 -28.89
CA HIS A 49 11.49 -12.38 -29.27
C HIS A 49 10.20 -11.63 -28.87
N ILE A 50 10.24 -10.96 -27.72
CA ILE A 50 9.09 -10.23 -27.16
C ILE A 50 9.25 -8.75 -27.52
N LYS A 51 8.22 -8.15 -28.16
CA LYS A 51 8.18 -6.71 -28.43
C LYS A 51 6.98 -6.07 -27.74
N VAL A 52 7.17 -4.85 -27.26
CA VAL A 52 6.12 -4.01 -26.66
C VAL A 52 6.11 -2.67 -27.37
N GLY A 53 4.97 -2.28 -27.97
CA GLY A 53 4.89 -1.06 -28.79
C GLY A 53 5.91 -1.05 -29.93
N GLY A 54 6.19 -2.21 -30.54
CA GLY A 54 7.18 -2.39 -31.61
C GLY A 54 8.63 -2.50 -31.15
N LYS A 55 8.96 -2.18 -29.90
CA LYS A 55 10.33 -2.24 -29.37
C LYS A 55 10.62 -3.60 -28.76
N LEU A 56 11.75 -4.20 -29.12
CA LEU A 56 12.23 -5.46 -28.55
C LEU A 56 12.52 -5.27 -27.06
N LEU A 57 12.06 -6.22 -26.23
CA LEU A 57 12.47 -6.26 -24.83
C LEU A 57 13.93 -6.66 -24.74
N HIS A 58 14.69 -5.85 -24.04
CA HIS A 58 16.02 -6.23 -23.58
C HIS A 58 15.90 -7.14 -22.35
N GLY A 59 16.98 -7.80 -21.96
CA GLY A 59 17.04 -8.67 -20.79
C GLY A 59 16.56 -7.98 -19.50
N PRO A 60 16.48 -8.71 -18.37
CA PRO A 60 16.06 -8.13 -17.11
C PRO A 60 17.00 -6.99 -16.71
N GLU A 61 16.40 -5.89 -16.19
CA GLU A 61 17.19 -4.82 -15.58
C GLU A 61 17.98 -5.36 -14.38
N GLU A 62 19.13 -4.76 -14.10
CA GLU A 62 19.86 -5.01 -12.85
C GLU A 62 18.96 -4.77 -11.64
N HIS A 63 19.11 -5.64 -10.65
CA HIS A 63 18.32 -5.50 -9.44
C HIS A 63 18.76 -4.27 -8.65
N LEU A 64 17.80 -3.42 -8.32
CA LEU A 64 17.98 -2.23 -7.52
C LEU A 64 17.24 -2.38 -6.18
N TYR A 65 17.94 -2.10 -5.10
CA TYR A 65 17.43 -2.20 -3.74
C TYR A 65 17.60 -0.86 -3.03
N LEU A 66 16.50 -0.23 -2.64
CA LEU A 66 16.50 1.11 -2.07
C LEU A 66 15.83 1.13 -0.70
N ALA A 67 16.40 1.88 0.22
CA ALA A 67 15.79 2.34 1.45
C ALA A 67 15.33 3.78 1.25
N LEU A 68 14.04 4.02 1.32
CA LEU A 68 13.43 5.37 1.24
C LEU A 68 12.95 5.77 2.63
N TYR A 69 13.23 6.99 3.05
CA TYR A 69 12.51 7.61 4.16
C TYR A 69 11.21 8.24 3.62
N LYS A 70 10.11 7.49 3.70
CA LYS A 70 8.79 8.02 3.35
C LYS A 70 8.38 9.11 4.34
N PRO A 71 8.09 10.33 3.93
CA PRO A 71 7.49 11.34 4.80
C PRO A 71 6.10 10.91 5.29
N ALA A 72 5.60 11.54 6.35
CA ALA A 72 4.18 11.47 6.70
C ALA A 72 3.33 12.11 5.59
N ASP A 73 2.06 11.75 5.52
CA ASP A 73 1.07 12.28 4.59
C ASP A 73 1.42 12.08 3.09
N VAL A 74 2.07 10.93 2.83
CA VAL A 74 2.45 10.46 1.50
C VAL A 74 1.94 9.04 1.31
N VAL A 75 1.33 8.74 0.16
CA VAL A 75 0.84 7.39 -0.16
C VAL A 75 2.01 6.48 -0.56
N ALA A 76 2.09 5.28 0.02
CA ALA A 76 3.13 4.29 -0.29
C ALA A 76 2.81 3.52 -1.58
N THR A 77 2.62 4.23 -2.69
CA THR A 77 2.35 3.70 -4.04
C THR A 77 3.12 4.47 -5.09
N MET A 78 3.34 3.84 -6.24
CA MET A 78 3.98 4.49 -7.40
C MET A 78 2.99 5.31 -8.24
N SER A 79 1.68 5.14 -8.02
CA SER A 79 0.62 5.89 -8.70
C SER A 79 -0.59 5.91 -7.80
N ASP A 80 -1.17 7.08 -7.60
CA ASP A 80 -2.39 7.28 -6.83
C ASP A 80 -3.48 7.85 -7.73
N PRO A 81 -4.63 7.17 -7.87
CA PRO A 81 -5.73 7.66 -8.72
C PRO A 81 -6.43 8.89 -8.16
N GLU A 82 -6.29 9.18 -6.86
CA GLU A 82 -6.85 10.36 -6.20
C GLU A 82 -5.93 11.58 -6.28
N GLY A 83 -4.75 11.44 -6.91
CA GLY A 83 -3.80 12.55 -7.11
C GLY A 83 -3.08 13.00 -5.84
N ARG A 84 -3.14 12.23 -4.75
CA ARG A 84 -2.39 12.54 -3.53
C ARG A 84 -0.89 12.37 -3.76
N ARG A 85 -0.11 13.11 -3.03
CA ARG A 85 1.34 12.97 -3.03
C ARG A 85 1.75 11.53 -2.73
N SER A 86 2.61 10.96 -3.57
CA SER A 86 3.01 9.56 -3.51
C SER A 86 4.53 9.39 -3.42
N ILE A 87 4.99 8.17 -3.14
CA ILE A 87 6.43 7.92 -3.06
C ILE A 87 7.15 8.11 -4.39
N SER A 88 6.44 8.08 -5.53
CA SER A 88 7.04 8.35 -6.84
C SER A 88 7.70 9.74 -6.93
N ASP A 89 7.16 10.73 -6.21
CA ASP A 89 7.65 12.11 -6.21
C ASP A 89 9.05 12.24 -5.60
N PHE A 90 9.47 11.25 -4.81
CA PHE A 90 10.75 11.21 -4.11
C PHE A 90 11.79 10.29 -4.76
N LEU A 91 11.44 9.65 -5.88
CA LEU A 91 12.30 8.68 -6.57
C LEU A 91 12.94 9.24 -7.85
N GLN A 92 12.93 10.56 -8.02
CA GLN A 92 13.64 11.20 -9.11
C GLN A 92 15.14 10.87 -9.01
N GLY A 93 15.71 10.38 -10.12
CA GLY A 93 17.09 9.91 -10.15
C GLY A 93 17.31 8.44 -9.79
N ALA A 94 16.26 7.69 -9.46
CA ALA A 94 16.37 6.23 -9.38
C ALA A 94 16.69 5.66 -10.77
N GLN A 95 17.76 4.85 -10.86
CA GLN A 95 18.30 4.33 -12.12
C GLN A 95 17.42 3.27 -12.80
N ALA A 96 16.44 2.71 -12.06
CA ALA A 96 15.52 1.70 -12.54
C ALA A 96 14.14 1.90 -11.92
N ARG A 97 13.13 1.28 -12.53
CA ARG A 97 11.76 1.30 -12.03
C ARG A 97 11.59 0.38 -10.83
N VAL A 98 11.51 0.94 -9.64
CA VAL A 98 11.31 0.20 -8.38
C VAL A 98 9.85 0.31 -7.89
N TYR A 99 9.47 -0.57 -6.98
CA TYR A 99 8.17 -0.56 -6.30
C TYR A 99 8.33 -0.92 -4.81
N PRO A 100 7.41 -0.46 -3.95
CA PRO A 100 7.50 -0.68 -2.52
C PRO A 100 7.23 -2.16 -2.18
N VAL A 101 8.02 -2.68 -1.24
CA VAL A 101 7.82 -4.00 -0.65
C VAL A 101 7.04 -3.83 0.64
N GLY A 102 5.76 -4.18 0.59
CA GLY A 102 4.81 -3.91 1.65
C GLY A 102 4.30 -2.47 1.62
N ARG A 103 3.67 -2.07 2.71
CA ARG A 103 3.06 -0.76 2.85
C ARG A 103 3.52 -0.07 4.13
N LEU A 104 3.52 1.25 4.09
CA LEU A 104 3.56 2.11 5.24
C LEU A 104 2.37 3.06 5.14
N GLU A 105 1.63 3.20 6.22
CA GLU A 105 0.39 3.99 6.24
C GLU A 105 0.61 5.44 5.80
N TYR A 106 -0.47 6.11 5.38
CA TYR A 106 -0.43 7.49 4.90
C TYR A 106 0.22 8.43 5.93
N HIS A 107 -0.32 8.44 7.15
CA HIS A 107 0.19 9.28 8.25
C HIS A 107 1.47 8.77 8.92
N ALA A 108 1.86 7.51 8.67
CA ALA A 108 3.11 6.99 9.18
C ALA A 108 4.30 7.45 8.33
N SER A 109 5.43 7.66 8.96
CA SER A 109 6.69 8.04 8.31
C SER A 109 7.76 6.96 8.47
N GLY A 110 8.89 7.13 7.81
CA GLY A 110 10.10 6.33 8.04
C GLY A 110 10.42 5.35 6.92
N LEU A 111 11.15 4.33 7.28
CA LEU A 111 11.81 3.40 6.36
C LEU A 111 10.80 2.63 5.49
N LEU A 112 10.96 2.71 4.18
CA LEU A 112 10.24 1.93 3.19
C LEU A 112 11.26 1.29 2.24
N PHE A 113 11.20 -0.03 2.11
CA PHE A 113 12.04 -0.78 1.19
C PHE A 113 11.41 -0.82 -0.20
N LEU A 114 12.20 -0.54 -1.25
CA LEU A 114 11.77 -0.60 -2.63
C LEU A 114 12.75 -1.43 -3.45
N THR A 115 12.24 -2.16 -4.45
CA THR A 115 13.07 -2.92 -5.37
C THR A 115 12.33 -3.20 -6.68
N ASN A 116 13.07 -3.53 -7.76
CA ASN A 116 12.57 -4.15 -8.98
C ASN A 116 12.70 -5.68 -8.97
N ASP A 117 13.36 -6.26 -7.95
CA ASP A 117 13.42 -7.72 -7.74
C ASP A 117 12.09 -8.26 -7.17
N GLY A 118 11.23 -8.72 -8.08
CA GLY A 118 9.94 -9.26 -7.72
C GLY A 118 9.98 -10.61 -7.00
N GLU A 119 11.10 -11.32 -7.06
CA GLU A 119 11.25 -12.61 -6.37
C GLU A 119 11.57 -12.38 -4.89
N LEU A 120 12.57 -11.53 -4.63
CA LEU A 120 12.90 -11.11 -3.27
C LEU A 120 11.70 -10.43 -2.60
N ALA A 121 11.04 -9.48 -3.29
CA ALA A 121 9.86 -8.80 -2.78
C ALA A 121 8.75 -9.78 -2.38
N ASN A 122 8.46 -10.77 -3.22
CA ASN A 122 7.43 -11.78 -2.95
C ASN A 122 7.80 -12.70 -1.77
N LYS A 123 9.07 -13.10 -1.67
CA LYS A 123 9.57 -13.89 -0.53
C LYS A 123 9.45 -13.09 0.78
N LEU A 124 9.82 -11.81 0.76
CA LEU A 124 9.68 -10.91 1.92
C LEU A 124 8.22 -10.72 2.35
N LEU A 125 7.32 -10.48 1.41
CA LEU A 125 5.89 -10.28 1.69
C LEU A 125 5.21 -11.54 2.24
N ARG A 126 5.67 -12.72 1.82
CA ARG A 126 5.18 -14.01 2.35
C ARG A 126 5.78 -14.39 3.68
N SER A 127 6.87 -13.76 4.07
CA SER A 127 7.51 -14.02 5.35
C SER A 127 6.75 -13.31 6.47
N HIS A 128 5.78 -14.00 7.09
CA HIS A 128 4.95 -13.47 8.18
C HIS A 128 5.72 -13.04 9.45
N GLY A 129 7.03 -13.25 9.48
CA GLY A 129 7.86 -13.01 10.65
C GLY A 129 8.85 -11.84 10.54
N LEU A 130 8.76 -11.00 9.50
CA LEU A 130 9.62 -9.82 9.40
C LEU A 130 9.33 -8.86 10.55
N ARG A 131 10.35 -8.65 11.38
CA ARG A 131 10.29 -7.68 12.48
C ARG A 131 10.45 -6.27 11.93
N GLN A 132 9.64 -5.37 12.44
CA GLN A 132 9.63 -3.94 12.13
C GLN A 132 9.71 -3.19 13.45
N THR A 133 10.63 -2.24 13.55
CA THR A 133 10.75 -1.39 14.72
C THR A 133 10.24 0.00 14.40
N TYR A 134 9.41 0.52 15.27
CA TYR A 134 8.81 1.83 15.15
C TYR A 134 9.14 2.70 16.36
N LEU A 135 9.32 3.99 16.13
CA LEU A 135 9.16 5.02 17.14
C LEU A 135 7.71 5.49 17.11
N VAL A 136 7.04 5.42 18.25
CA VAL A 136 5.62 5.74 18.38
C VAL A 136 5.47 6.84 19.42
N LYS A 137 4.81 7.94 19.04
CA LYS A 137 4.37 8.98 19.97
C LYS A 137 2.94 8.71 20.37
N LEU A 138 2.67 8.67 21.65
CA LEU A 138 1.35 8.44 22.22
C LEU A 138 0.79 9.71 22.87
N LYS A 139 -0.52 9.78 22.98
CA LYS A 139 -1.18 10.76 23.83
C LYS A 139 -1.01 10.32 25.30
N GLY A 140 -0.35 11.13 26.09
CA GLY A 140 -0.03 10.81 27.50
C GLY A 140 1.08 9.76 27.65
N ASN A 141 1.33 9.33 28.87
CA ASN A 141 2.36 8.37 29.24
C ASN A 141 1.79 7.05 29.68
N LEU A 142 2.32 5.94 29.15
CA LEU A 142 2.02 4.59 29.64
C LEU A 142 2.61 4.38 31.02
N THR A 143 1.84 3.74 31.90
CA THR A 143 2.34 3.18 33.15
C THR A 143 3.02 1.82 32.92
N ASP A 144 3.78 1.34 33.88
CA ASP A 144 4.38 0.02 33.80
C ASP A 144 3.29 -1.10 33.75
N ALA A 145 2.13 -0.85 34.36
CA ALA A 145 0.98 -1.75 34.27
C ALA A 145 0.42 -1.81 32.85
N ASP A 146 0.26 -0.66 32.17
CA ASP A 146 -0.18 -0.59 30.80
C ASP A 146 0.77 -1.34 29.86
N MET A 147 2.08 -1.14 30.02
CA MET A 147 3.11 -1.81 29.21
C MET A 147 3.05 -3.34 29.38
N LYS A 148 2.91 -3.84 30.62
CA LYS A 148 2.73 -5.26 30.90
C LYS A 148 1.44 -5.82 30.29
N GLN A 149 0.35 -5.08 30.39
CA GLN A 149 -0.95 -5.47 29.80
C GLN A 149 -0.88 -5.53 28.26
N ILE A 150 -0.23 -4.54 27.64
CA ILE A 150 -0.01 -4.53 26.20
C ILE A 150 0.79 -5.77 25.76
N GLU A 151 1.89 -6.06 26.45
CA GLU A 151 2.73 -7.22 26.14
C GLU A 151 1.97 -8.55 26.29
N ALA A 152 1.20 -8.71 27.36
CA ALA A 152 0.42 -9.92 27.61
C ALA A 152 -0.64 -10.17 26.53
N GLU A 153 -1.39 -9.16 26.11
CA GLU A 153 -2.50 -9.30 25.17
C GLU A 153 -2.06 -9.28 23.69
N THR A 154 -1.11 -8.42 23.35
CA THR A 154 -0.67 -8.23 21.95
C THR A 154 0.60 -9.01 21.60
N ARG A 155 1.35 -9.47 22.61
CA ARG A 155 2.70 -10.04 22.49
C ARG A 155 3.69 -9.06 21.83
N VAL A 156 3.49 -7.77 22.05
CA VAL A 156 4.34 -6.69 21.56
C VAL A 156 4.97 -5.99 22.76
N ARG A 157 6.29 -5.99 22.83
CA ARG A 157 7.02 -5.27 23.86
C ARG A 157 7.12 -3.80 23.47
N VAL A 158 6.79 -2.92 24.41
CA VAL A 158 6.85 -1.47 24.29
C VAL A 158 7.91 -0.95 25.24
N GLU A 159 8.90 -0.21 24.73
CA GLU A 159 9.99 0.32 25.53
C GLU A 159 9.95 1.85 25.51
N ARG A 160 9.95 2.47 26.69
CA ARG A 160 9.98 3.94 26.79
C ARG A 160 11.36 4.47 26.42
N LEU A 161 11.42 5.51 25.59
CA LEU A 161 12.67 6.19 25.29
C LEU A 161 13.09 7.12 26.45
N LYS A 162 14.18 6.78 27.12
CA LYS A 162 14.67 7.46 28.34
C LYS A 162 15.06 8.93 28.15
N ARG A 163 15.28 9.39 26.90
CA ARG A 163 15.71 10.76 26.55
C ARG A 163 14.61 11.66 26.01
N ALA A 164 13.37 11.16 25.91
CA ALA A 164 12.29 11.94 25.36
C ALA A 164 11.49 12.62 26.48
N GLU A 165 11.37 13.94 26.42
CA GLU A 165 10.48 14.74 27.27
C GLU A 165 9.00 14.42 27.07
N ASN A 166 8.67 13.81 25.93
CA ASN A 166 7.32 13.40 25.52
C ASN A 166 7.18 11.88 25.48
N ALA A 167 5.97 11.42 25.45
CA ALA A 167 5.56 10.00 25.42
C ALA A 167 5.99 9.26 24.13
N TRP A 168 7.30 9.11 23.90
CA TRP A 168 7.86 8.34 22.81
C TRP A 168 8.27 6.96 23.28
N TYR A 169 7.91 5.96 22.48
CA TYR A 169 8.17 4.56 22.73
C TYR A 169 8.79 3.88 21.52
N GLU A 170 9.70 2.96 21.77
CA GLU A 170 10.18 2.04 20.76
C GLU A 170 9.37 0.75 20.82
N VAL A 171 8.90 0.31 19.65
CA VAL A 171 8.05 -0.87 19.53
C VAL A 171 8.55 -1.74 18.39
N THR A 172 8.88 -3.00 18.70
CA THR A 172 9.27 -4.01 17.71
C THR A 172 8.14 -5.03 17.55
N LEU A 173 7.58 -5.12 16.34
CA LEU A 173 6.46 -5.99 16.05
C LEU A 173 6.55 -6.60 14.63
N THR A 174 5.66 -7.55 14.33
CA THR A 174 5.39 -8.00 12.97
C THR A 174 4.17 -7.28 12.41
N GLU A 175 3.98 -7.27 11.09
CA GLU A 175 2.85 -6.61 10.44
C GLU A 175 1.49 -7.04 11.04
N ALA A 176 1.32 -8.33 11.31
CA ALA A 176 0.09 -8.87 11.90
C ALA A 176 -0.21 -8.38 13.33
N ARG A 177 0.75 -7.74 14.00
CA ARG A 177 0.60 -7.24 15.38
C ARG A 177 0.36 -5.73 15.45
N ARG A 178 0.42 -5.02 14.33
CA ARG A 178 0.27 -3.56 14.29
C ARG A 178 -1.12 -3.11 14.68
N ASP A 179 -2.16 -3.68 14.08
CA ASP A 179 -3.53 -3.29 14.34
C ASP A 179 -3.98 -3.67 15.76
N PRO A 180 -3.71 -4.92 16.26
CA PRO A 180 -3.96 -5.26 17.66
C PRO A 180 -3.27 -4.32 18.67
N LEU A 181 -2.05 -3.88 18.40
CA LEU A 181 -1.37 -2.90 19.25
C LEU A 181 -2.08 -1.56 19.27
N ARG A 182 -2.49 -1.05 18.12
CA ARG A 182 -3.22 0.24 18.02
C ARG A 182 -4.54 0.21 18.76
N GLU A 183 -5.32 -0.85 18.56
CA GLU A 183 -6.58 -1.06 19.26
C GLU A 183 -6.37 -1.06 20.77
N LYS A 184 -5.36 -1.78 21.25
CA LYS A 184 -5.06 -1.84 22.68
C LYS A 184 -4.67 -0.49 23.25
N LEU A 185 -3.77 0.24 22.57
CA LEU A 185 -3.36 1.60 22.97
C LEU A 185 -4.56 2.56 23.01
N GLN A 186 -5.46 2.47 22.04
CA GLN A 186 -6.69 3.26 22.00
C GLN A 186 -7.60 2.95 23.19
N LEU A 187 -7.80 1.66 23.52
CA LEU A 187 -8.62 1.22 24.66
C LEU A 187 -8.06 1.67 26.01
N LEU A 188 -6.73 1.75 26.13
CA LEU A 188 -6.06 2.26 27.32
C LEU A 188 -6.08 3.80 27.43
N GLY A 189 -6.65 4.51 26.45
CA GLY A 189 -6.71 5.96 26.43
C GLY A 189 -5.42 6.64 25.90
N HIS A 190 -4.51 5.87 25.32
CA HIS A 190 -3.23 6.34 24.77
C HIS A 190 -3.16 6.17 23.24
N PRO A 191 -4.00 6.86 22.45
CA PRO A 191 -3.99 6.73 21.00
C PRO A 191 -2.64 7.14 20.40
N VAL A 192 -2.29 6.50 19.29
CA VAL A 192 -1.07 6.81 18.53
C VAL A 192 -1.21 8.15 17.83
N GLU A 193 -0.37 9.12 18.17
CA GLU A 193 -0.30 10.44 17.51
C GLU A 193 0.65 10.42 16.30
N LYS A 194 1.84 9.80 16.45
CA LYS A 194 2.83 9.69 15.37
C LYS A 194 3.46 8.31 15.37
N MET A 195 3.78 7.82 14.18
CA MET A 195 4.42 6.53 13.99
C MET A 195 5.51 6.65 12.92
N LYS A 196 6.75 6.32 13.28
CA LYS A 196 7.91 6.34 12.40
C LYS A 196 8.57 4.97 12.39
N ARG A 197 8.60 4.28 11.23
CA ARG A 197 9.34 3.03 11.10
C ARG A 197 10.83 3.31 10.97
N ILE A 198 11.63 2.84 11.92
CA ILE A 198 13.08 3.08 11.95
C ILE A 198 13.87 1.87 11.47
N LYS A 199 13.28 0.66 11.55
CA LYS A 199 13.96 -0.58 11.16
C LYS A 199 12.98 -1.55 10.49
N LEU A 200 13.44 -2.23 9.47
CA LEU A 200 12.76 -3.31 8.77
C LEU A 200 13.75 -4.46 8.60
N ALA A 201 13.51 -5.57 9.30
CA ALA A 201 14.45 -6.69 9.38
C ALA A 201 15.84 -6.23 9.86
N ASN A 202 16.86 -6.33 9.02
CA ASN A 202 18.21 -5.86 9.26
C ASN A 202 18.52 -4.49 8.64
N ILE A 203 17.56 -3.86 7.96
CA ILE A 203 17.75 -2.53 7.36
C ILE A 203 17.34 -1.47 8.38
N GLU A 204 18.20 -0.49 8.59
CA GLU A 204 17.96 0.65 9.47
C GLU A 204 17.86 1.94 8.67
N ILE A 205 17.03 2.87 9.16
CA ILE A 205 16.85 4.17 8.51
C ILE A 205 18.11 5.04 8.61
N GLY A 206 18.88 4.90 9.72
CA GLY A 206 20.08 5.70 9.98
C GLY A 206 19.82 7.20 9.91
N ASP A 207 20.76 7.92 9.30
CA ASP A 207 20.72 9.40 9.12
C ASP A 207 19.98 9.82 7.84
N LEU A 208 19.21 8.91 7.22
CA LEU A 208 18.48 9.22 6.00
C LEU A 208 17.42 10.31 6.27
N ALA A 209 17.49 11.41 5.52
CA ALA A 209 16.55 12.52 5.67
C ALA A 209 15.17 12.18 5.07
N PRO A 210 14.08 12.77 5.56
CA PRO A 210 12.75 12.60 5.00
C PRO A 210 12.70 12.91 3.50
N GLY A 211 12.09 12.02 2.71
CA GLY A 211 12.00 12.14 1.26
C GLY A 211 13.28 11.77 0.50
N ARG A 212 14.33 11.35 1.18
CA ARG A 212 15.55 10.85 0.54
C ARG A 212 15.57 9.33 0.51
N PHE A 213 16.32 8.79 -0.46
CA PHE A 213 16.57 7.36 -0.55
C PHE A 213 18.08 7.08 -0.69
N ARG A 214 18.47 5.87 -0.33
CA ARG A 214 19.82 5.33 -0.58
C ARG A 214 19.74 3.91 -1.13
N LYS A 215 20.78 3.47 -1.81
CA LYS A 215 20.95 2.05 -2.13
C LYS A 215 21.20 1.25 -0.85
N LEU A 216 20.75 0.02 -0.80
CA LEU A 216 21.14 -0.92 0.26
C LEU A 216 22.59 -1.35 0.06
N THR A 217 23.28 -1.64 1.17
CA THR A 217 24.60 -2.22 1.12
C THR A 217 24.53 -3.72 0.79
N PRO A 218 25.61 -4.33 0.27
CA PRO A 218 25.63 -5.78 0.03
C PRO A 218 25.33 -6.60 1.28
N GLU A 219 25.77 -6.12 2.46
CA GLU A 219 25.52 -6.77 3.74
C GLU A 219 24.05 -6.72 4.15
N GLU A 220 23.36 -5.60 3.88
CA GLU A 220 21.92 -5.47 4.10
C GLU A 220 21.14 -6.43 3.22
N ILE A 221 21.51 -6.56 1.94
CA ILE A 221 20.88 -7.48 0.99
C ILE A 221 21.11 -8.94 1.43
N ALA A 222 22.35 -9.32 1.72
CA ALA A 222 22.68 -10.66 2.18
C ALA A 222 21.99 -11.00 3.52
N GLY A 223 21.81 -10.01 4.40
CA GLY A 223 21.04 -10.16 5.63
C GLY A 223 19.57 -10.47 5.39
N LEU A 224 18.91 -9.79 4.42
CA LEU A 224 17.54 -10.08 4.02
C LEU A 224 17.40 -11.50 3.47
N GLU A 225 18.30 -11.93 2.59
CA GLU A 225 18.30 -13.28 2.00
C GLU A 225 18.46 -14.37 3.07
N LYS A 226 19.37 -14.19 4.03
CA LYS A 226 19.56 -15.11 5.17
C LYS A 226 18.30 -15.20 6.03
N LEU A 227 17.62 -14.09 6.30
CA LEU A 227 16.37 -14.06 7.05
C LEU A 227 15.26 -14.83 6.34
N ILE A 228 15.14 -14.65 5.02
CA ILE A 228 14.16 -15.37 4.18
C ILE A 228 14.45 -16.89 4.20
N ALA A 229 15.71 -17.28 4.02
CA ALA A 229 16.12 -18.68 4.03
C ALA A 229 15.80 -19.34 5.38
N LYS A 230 16.12 -18.67 6.49
CA LYS A 230 15.82 -19.16 7.85
C LYS A 230 14.34 -19.34 8.12
N GLN A 231 13.49 -18.45 7.57
CA GLN A 231 12.04 -18.56 7.72
C GLN A 231 11.45 -19.67 6.85
N ALA A 232 11.98 -19.90 5.66
CA ALA A 232 11.56 -21.00 4.78
C ALA A 232 11.80 -22.38 5.42
N VAL A 233 12.89 -22.54 6.17
CA VAL A 233 13.15 -23.77 6.93
C VAL A 233 12.11 -23.93 8.06
N ARG A 234 11.84 -22.87 8.84
CA ARG A 234 10.88 -22.92 9.95
C ARG A 234 9.44 -23.25 9.50
N THR A 235 9.04 -22.82 8.31
CA THR A 235 7.70 -23.12 7.78
C THR A 235 7.58 -24.55 7.22
N ARG A 236 8.69 -25.18 6.85
CA ARG A 236 8.72 -26.60 6.43
C ARG A 236 8.61 -27.53 7.62
N ASP A 237 9.22 -27.15 8.75
CA ASP A 237 9.26 -27.96 9.98
C ASP A 237 8.05 -27.72 10.90
N ALA A 238 7.20 -26.74 10.59
CA ALA A 238 5.99 -26.51 11.37
C ALA A 238 4.96 -27.62 11.09
N PRO A 239 4.39 -28.28 12.13
CA PRO A 239 3.35 -29.27 11.94
C PRO A 239 2.18 -28.63 11.18
N LYS A 240 1.68 -29.34 10.14
CA LYS A 240 0.49 -28.91 9.39
C LYS A 240 -0.64 -28.66 10.40
N PRO A 241 -1.30 -27.48 10.35
CA PRO A 241 -2.45 -27.25 11.21
C PRO A 241 -3.47 -28.37 10.97
N ALA A 242 -3.93 -29.00 12.06
CA ALA A 242 -4.98 -29.99 12.00
C ALA A 242 -6.18 -29.44 11.23
N PRO A 243 -6.88 -30.27 10.40
CA PRO A 243 -8.04 -29.81 9.68
C PRO A 243 -9.05 -29.23 10.69
N ARG A 244 -9.42 -27.96 10.48
CA ARG A 244 -10.43 -27.31 11.33
C ARG A 244 -11.70 -28.13 11.24
N SER A 245 -12.10 -28.75 12.34
CA SER A 245 -13.40 -29.35 12.46
C SER A 245 -14.46 -28.29 12.16
N SER A 246 -15.28 -28.55 11.15
CA SER A 246 -16.42 -27.74 10.76
C SER A 246 -17.44 -27.71 11.92
N GLY A 247 -17.41 -26.69 12.79
CA GLY A 247 -18.32 -26.68 13.90
C GLY A 247 -18.21 -25.52 14.88
N VAL A 248 -17.66 -24.34 14.47
CA VAL A 248 -17.89 -23.12 15.26
C VAL A 248 -18.02 -21.95 14.29
N ALA A 249 -19.23 -21.38 14.24
CA ALA A 249 -19.54 -20.20 13.47
C ALA A 249 -18.62 -19.03 13.91
N THR A 250 -17.84 -18.50 12.97
CA THR A 250 -17.00 -17.32 13.19
C THR A 250 -17.85 -16.08 13.44
N PRO A 251 -17.42 -15.10 14.25
CA PRO A 251 -18.19 -13.86 14.51
C PRO A 251 -18.61 -13.09 13.26
N ALA A 252 -17.94 -13.30 12.11
CA ALA A 252 -18.30 -12.70 10.83
C ALA A 252 -19.65 -13.18 10.25
N SER A 253 -20.16 -14.35 10.66
CA SER A 253 -21.49 -14.85 10.25
C SER A 253 -22.63 -14.13 10.97
N ARG A 254 -22.40 -13.65 12.19
CA ARG A 254 -23.43 -12.90 12.96
C ARG A 254 -23.73 -11.52 12.36
N PHE A 255 -22.76 -10.89 11.68
CA PHE A 255 -22.99 -9.59 11.04
C PHE A 255 -23.76 -9.70 9.71
N ARG A 256 -23.72 -10.85 9.02
CA ARG A 256 -24.53 -11.06 7.80
C ARG A 256 -26.00 -11.27 8.11
N ASP A 257 -26.32 -11.94 9.22
CA ASP A 257 -27.71 -12.19 9.62
C ASP A 257 -28.41 -10.93 10.15
N ILE A 258 -27.67 -10.01 10.77
CA ILE A 258 -28.22 -8.73 11.21
C ILE A 258 -28.57 -7.84 10.00
N LYS A 259 -27.75 -7.80 8.95
CA LYS A 259 -28.09 -7.07 7.72
C LYS A 259 -29.30 -7.66 6.98
N ARG A 260 -29.49 -8.96 7.02
CA ARG A 260 -30.66 -9.61 6.41
C ARG A 260 -31.96 -9.37 7.18
N ARG A 261 -31.91 -9.25 8.51
CA ARG A 261 -33.08 -8.93 9.34
C ARG A 261 -33.52 -7.47 9.21
N VAL A 262 -32.57 -6.55 9.00
CA VAL A 262 -32.92 -5.12 8.84
C VAL A 262 -33.48 -4.83 7.44
N SER A 263 -33.14 -5.57 6.40
CA SER A 263 -33.75 -5.42 5.07
C SER A 263 -35.17 -5.96 4.99
N HIS A 264 -35.50 -7.01 5.78
CA HIS A 264 -36.87 -7.56 5.81
C HIS A 264 -37.87 -6.72 6.61
N GLN A 265 -37.42 -5.82 7.49
CA GLN A 265 -38.30 -4.93 8.26
C GLN A 265 -38.62 -3.60 7.53
N ARG A 266 -37.97 -3.29 6.43
CA ARG A 266 -38.29 -2.10 5.66
C ARG A 266 -39.41 -2.29 4.63
N ASP A 267 -39.76 -3.53 4.29
CA ASP A 267 -40.81 -3.81 3.30
C ASP A 267 -42.22 -3.95 3.86
N LEU A 268 -42.42 -3.72 5.18
CA LEU A 268 -43.72 -3.90 5.82
C LEU A 268 -44.37 -2.62 6.39
N LYS A 269 -43.96 -1.43 5.95
CA LYS A 269 -44.63 -0.17 6.29
C LYS A 269 -44.66 0.80 5.09
N GLN A 270 -45.57 0.54 4.16
CA GLN A 270 -46.17 1.59 3.33
C GLN A 270 -47.68 1.45 3.40
N PRO A 271 -48.40 2.41 3.97
CA PRO A 271 -49.85 2.51 3.78
C PRO A 271 -50.14 3.22 2.44
N ALA A 272 -51.07 2.64 1.72
CA ALA A 272 -51.67 3.23 0.53
C ALA A 272 -52.33 4.57 0.90
N ALA A 273 -52.10 5.57 0.09
CA ALA A 273 -52.91 6.80 0.08
C ALA A 273 -53.18 7.21 -1.35
N ASP A 274 -54.44 7.45 -1.54
CA ASP A 274 -55.24 7.62 -2.73
C ASP A 274 -54.88 8.78 -3.66
N VAL A 275 -55.31 8.58 -4.89
CA VAL A 275 -55.43 9.48 -6.02
C VAL A 275 -56.39 10.64 -5.68
N ASN A 276 -56.02 11.92 -5.86
CA ASN A 276 -56.84 12.82 -6.69
C ASN A 276 -56.18 14.18 -6.97
N SER A 277 -56.15 14.46 -8.25
CA SER A 277 -56.34 15.73 -8.98
C SER A 277 -55.96 17.09 -8.34
N ALA A 278 -55.12 17.86 -9.02
CA ALA A 278 -55.56 19.12 -9.59
C ALA A 278 -54.42 19.82 -10.42
N LYS A 279 -54.72 20.08 -11.62
CA LYS A 279 -54.05 21.01 -12.56
C LYS A 279 -54.04 22.45 -12.01
N LYS A 280 -52.91 23.16 -12.19
CA LYS A 280 -52.85 24.61 -12.55
C LYS A 280 -51.36 24.93 -12.79
N SER A 281 -50.92 25.11 -13.97
CA SER A 281 -50.80 26.27 -14.86
C SER A 281 -49.90 27.39 -14.33
N VAL A 282 -48.79 27.59 -15.08
CA VAL A 282 -48.29 28.87 -15.62
C VAL A 282 -47.63 29.86 -14.67
N ARG A 283 -46.33 30.10 -14.85
CA ARG A 283 -45.78 31.36 -15.37
C ARG A 283 -44.25 31.41 -15.24
N ARG A 284 -43.58 31.56 -16.36
CA ARG A 284 -42.24 32.22 -16.47
C ARG A 284 -42.45 33.72 -16.35
N PRO A 285 -41.48 34.44 -15.89
CA PRO A 285 -41.13 35.72 -16.47
C PRO A 285 -39.62 35.91 -16.67
N PRO A 286 -39.17 37.08 -17.18
CA PRO A 286 -38.42 37.07 -18.42
C PRO A 286 -36.96 37.55 -18.23
N SER A 287 -36.19 37.40 -19.32
CA SER A 287 -34.90 38.00 -19.61
C SER A 287 -34.94 39.52 -19.69
N GLU A 288 -33.97 40.21 -19.09
CA GLU A 288 -33.54 41.56 -19.49
C GLU A 288 -32.06 41.76 -19.28
N HIS A 289 -31.34 41.91 -20.36
CA HIS A 289 -30.50 43.00 -20.83
C HIS A 289 -29.17 43.28 -20.10
N ALA A 290 -28.11 42.96 -20.82
CA ALA A 290 -26.91 43.80 -20.84
C ALA A 290 -27.23 45.16 -21.47
N PRO A 291 -26.47 46.25 -21.26
CA PRO A 291 -25.22 46.43 -22.00
C PRO A 291 -24.12 47.31 -21.34
N ASN A 292 -22.97 47.25 -22.01
CA ASN A 292 -22.06 48.35 -22.37
C ASN A 292 -20.90 48.76 -21.45
N GLU A 293 -19.73 48.44 -22.00
CA GLU A 293 -18.63 49.35 -22.35
C GLU A 293 -18.15 50.42 -21.32
N HIS A 294 -16.85 50.28 -20.97
CA HIS A 294 -15.87 51.39 -21.13
C HIS A 294 -14.43 50.90 -20.97
N ARG A 295 -13.67 50.90 -22.08
CA ARG A 295 -12.21 51.13 -22.06
C ARG A 295 -11.98 52.65 -21.98
N PRO A 296 -10.88 53.12 -21.41
CA PRO A 296 -9.81 53.75 -22.19
C PRO A 296 -8.40 53.34 -21.74
N LYS A 297 -7.58 53.03 -22.70
CA LYS A 297 -6.38 53.69 -23.26
C LYS A 297 -5.41 54.37 -22.26
N GLY A 298 -4.20 53.81 -22.23
CA GLY A 298 -2.96 54.54 -22.53
C GLY A 298 -2.25 55.14 -21.36
N ASN A 299 -1.04 54.76 -21.10
CA ASN A 299 0.13 55.53 -21.49
C ASN A 299 1.45 54.82 -21.10
N ARG A 300 2.41 55.02 -21.96
CA ARG A 300 3.85 54.78 -21.99
C ARG A 300 4.63 55.50 -20.90
N ASN A 301 5.85 55.03 -20.87
CA ASN A 301 7.11 55.64 -20.27
C ASN A 301 7.32 55.22 -18.81
N GLU A 302 8.45 54.64 -18.44
CA GLU A 302 9.87 54.67 -18.84
C GLU A 302 10.50 53.32 -18.59
#